data_de6b540d663fffdac47eefd319aedbb2
#
_entry.id   de6b540d663fffdac47eefd319aedbb2
#
_cell.length_a   1.000
_cell.length_b   1.000
_cell.length_c   1.000
_cell.angle_alpha   90.00
_cell.angle_beta   90.00
_cell.angle_gamma   90.00
#
_symmetry.space_group_name_H-M   'P 1'
#
loop_
_entity.id
_entity.type
_entity.pdbx_description
1 polymer ?
#
loop_
_entity_poly.entity_id
_entity_poly.type
_entity_poly.pdbx_seq_one_letter_code
_entity_poly.pdbx_strand_id
1 'polypeptide(L)'
;MNYPFWDVGIGYGVLMAIIAVVHVFVSHFAIGGGLYLVVAERAARRTDDTARLDFIQRLSKFFVLVSVVFGALTGVGIWFIIGLLNPAATEALIHNFVWGWAAEWCFFVIEILAALLYFYGWSRMSARNHMIIGWIYFWAAWISLVIINGIVTFMLTPGEWITTGNFWDGFFNPTYWSSLVLRTGICITLAGLYALFVASRYTASDFKARTVRYNALWAIVGLAVVIPSLFWYFNDIPADMMAAARAAMDIPFAALDLMYWLTGIVAALVIIFGFLLPRAYHTAIGVAVLALGLVWFGSYEWFREAIRKPYVITGYMYANAVEIPNVPTYQADGMLAHIAYKTDDPGGDLFRRACRTCHTIDGYNALKPVFDGTDEAFVASMVMGTGATRGNMPPWTGTEDEARLIAAHIYQQVDKIGRAHV
;
A
#
# COMPACT_ATOMS: atom_id res chain seq x y z
N MET A 1 12.63 22.54 -0.88
CA MET A 1 11.25 22.74 -0.45
C MET A 1 11.18 23.75 0.65
N ASN A 2 10.19 24.65 0.62
CA ASN A 2 10.10 25.83 1.47
C ASN A 2 8.98 25.71 2.52
N TYR A 3 8.63 24.53 2.95
CA TYR A 3 7.67 24.31 4.04
C TYR A 3 8.23 23.31 5.06
N PRO A 4 7.86 23.42 6.35
CA PRO A 4 8.31 22.51 7.39
C PRO A 4 7.73 21.10 7.16
N PHE A 5 8.45 20.08 7.61
CA PHE A 5 7.88 18.73 7.72
C PHE A 5 6.70 18.73 8.68
N TRP A 6 5.67 17.99 8.32
CA TRP A 6 4.56 17.80 9.21
C TRP A 6 4.96 16.88 10.37
N ASP A 7 4.87 17.36 11.60
CA ASP A 7 5.18 16.58 12.78
C ASP A 7 3.92 15.86 13.29
N VAL A 8 3.93 14.52 13.23
CA VAL A 8 2.79 13.67 13.56
C VAL A 8 3.13 12.79 14.75
N GLY A 9 2.47 13.03 15.88
CA GLY A 9 2.73 12.31 17.13
C GLY A 9 2.65 10.79 17.03
N ILE A 10 1.70 10.25 16.24
CA ILE A 10 1.55 8.80 16.05
C ILE A 10 2.69 8.16 15.23
N GLY A 11 3.50 8.97 14.54
CA GLY A 11 4.59 8.53 13.67
C GLY A 11 4.22 8.50 12.18
N TYR A 12 5.18 8.88 11.34
CA TYR A 12 5.02 8.96 9.89
C TYR A 12 4.64 7.62 9.26
N GLY A 13 5.36 6.55 9.67
CA GLY A 13 5.13 5.21 9.13
C GLY A 13 3.71 4.70 9.40
N VAL A 14 3.14 4.98 10.58
CA VAL A 14 1.77 4.58 10.93
C VAL A 14 0.76 5.34 10.08
N LEU A 15 0.91 6.67 9.96
CA LEU A 15 -0.02 7.48 9.18
C LEU A 15 0.02 7.08 7.69
N MET A 16 1.22 6.87 7.15
CA MET A 16 1.38 6.39 5.77
C MET A 16 0.79 4.99 5.59
N ALA A 17 1.01 4.07 6.53
CA ALA A 17 0.44 2.72 6.48
C ALA A 17 -1.09 2.75 6.48
N ILE A 18 -1.71 3.55 7.36
CA ILE A 18 -3.17 3.66 7.43
C ILE A 18 -3.74 4.11 6.08
N ILE A 19 -3.26 5.23 5.53
CA ILE A 19 -3.83 5.76 4.29
C ILE A 19 -3.54 4.86 3.09
N ALA A 20 -2.32 4.30 2.99
CA ALA A 20 -1.94 3.43 1.89
C ALA A 20 -2.71 2.11 1.92
N VAL A 21 -2.83 1.46 3.09
CA VAL A 21 -3.57 0.19 3.22
C VAL A 21 -5.05 0.39 2.93
N VAL A 22 -5.67 1.45 3.44
CA VAL A 22 -7.07 1.75 3.12
C VAL A 22 -7.24 2.00 1.62
N HIS A 23 -6.33 2.76 1.00
CA HIS A 23 -6.40 3.04 -0.44
C HIS A 23 -6.26 1.77 -1.30
N VAL A 24 -5.31 0.89 -0.99
CA VAL A 24 -5.12 -0.34 -1.78
C VAL A 24 -6.30 -1.29 -1.67
N PHE A 25 -6.99 -1.34 -0.53
CA PHE A 25 -8.22 -2.12 -0.39
C PHE A 25 -9.31 -1.62 -1.34
N VAL A 26 -9.46 -0.32 -1.41
CA VAL A 26 -10.46 0.33 -2.26
C VAL A 26 -10.10 0.22 -3.73
N SER A 27 -8.85 0.53 -4.10
CA SER A 27 -8.40 0.53 -5.49
C SER A 27 -8.41 -0.86 -6.12
N HIS A 28 -7.98 -1.91 -5.40
CA HIS A 28 -8.05 -3.27 -5.91
C HIS A 28 -9.50 -3.76 -6.04
N PHE A 29 -10.39 -3.38 -5.11
CA PHE A 29 -11.82 -3.62 -5.29
C PHE A 29 -12.39 -2.82 -6.47
N ALA A 30 -11.97 -1.59 -6.70
CA ALA A 30 -12.41 -0.78 -7.84
C ALA A 30 -12.13 -1.49 -9.17
N ILE A 31 -10.92 -2.03 -9.34
CA ILE A 31 -10.52 -2.76 -10.55
C ILE A 31 -11.29 -4.07 -10.68
N GLY A 32 -11.21 -4.93 -9.67
CA GLY A 32 -11.85 -6.24 -9.69
C GLY A 32 -13.37 -6.17 -9.71
N GLY A 33 -13.95 -5.22 -8.96
CA GLY A 33 -15.39 -4.96 -8.93
C GLY A 33 -15.92 -4.46 -10.27
N GLY A 34 -15.17 -3.63 -10.98
CA GLY A 34 -15.50 -3.22 -12.35
C GLY A 34 -15.58 -4.40 -13.31
N LEU A 35 -14.59 -5.30 -13.26
CA LEU A 35 -14.63 -6.54 -14.05
C LEU A 35 -15.82 -7.42 -13.64
N TYR A 36 -16.03 -7.58 -12.34
CA TYR A 36 -17.16 -8.36 -11.83
C TYR A 36 -18.49 -7.82 -12.34
N LEU A 37 -18.72 -6.51 -12.23
CA LEU A 37 -19.99 -5.89 -12.64
C LEU A 37 -20.28 -6.15 -14.11
N VAL A 38 -19.33 -5.89 -15.01
CA VAL A 38 -19.55 -6.05 -16.45
C VAL A 38 -19.72 -7.51 -16.87
N VAL A 39 -18.95 -8.44 -16.28
CA VAL A 39 -19.05 -9.87 -16.59
C VAL A 39 -20.36 -10.47 -16.05
N ALA A 40 -20.73 -10.13 -14.81
CA ALA A 40 -21.97 -10.58 -14.20
C ALA A 40 -23.20 -10.03 -14.92
N GLU A 41 -23.19 -8.75 -15.31
CA GLU A 41 -24.26 -8.14 -16.10
C GLU A 41 -24.42 -8.81 -17.46
N ARG A 42 -23.30 -9.04 -18.17
CA ARG A 42 -23.34 -9.76 -19.47
C ARG A 42 -23.97 -11.15 -19.32
N ALA A 43 -23.60 -11.86 -18.26
CA ALA A 43 -24.16 -13.20 -17.99
C ALA A 43 -25.67 -13.13 -17.68
N ALA A 44 -26.09 -12.18 -16.82
CA ALA A 44 -27.49 -11.99 -16.44
C ALA A 44 -28.37 -11.60 -17.64
N ARG A 45 -27.88 -10.68 -18.50
CA ARG A 45 -28.62 -10.28 -19.73
C ARG A 45 -28.76 -11.39 -20.76
N ARG A 46 -27.79 -12.32 -20.84
CA ARG A 46 -27.87 -13.46 -21.76
C ARG A 46 -28.90 -14.52 -21.35
N THR A 47 -29.23 -14.57 -20.08
CA THR A 47 -30.16 -15.54 -19.49
C THR A 47 -31.47 -14.90 -19.02
N ASP A 48 -31.67 -13.60 -19.31
CA ASP A 48 -32.81 -12.79 -18.84
C ASP A 48 -33.03 -12.89 -17.31
N ASP A 49 -31.95 -13.06 -16.52
CA ASP A 49 -31.98 -13.17 -15.07
C ASP A 49 -32.17 -11.78 -14.43
N THR A 50 -33.40 -11.31 -14.32
CA THR A 50 -33.77 -10.00 -13.76
C THR A 50 -33.35 -9.88 -12.29
N ALA A 51 -33.47 -10.96 -11.50
CA ALA A 51 -33.07 -10.94 -10.09
C ALA A 51 -31.56 -10.72 -9.92
N ARG A 52 -30.74 -11.29 -10.83
CA ARG A 52 -29.31 -11.02 -10.86
C ARG A 52 -29.01 -9.60 -11.31
N LEU A 53 -29.73 -9.05 -12.30
CA LEU A 53 -29.58 -7.64 -12.71
C LEU A 53 -29.87 -6.70 -11.54
N ASP A 54 -30.92 -6.94 -10.77
CA ASP A 54 -31.23 -6.16 -9.55
C ASP A 54 -30.10 -6.25 -8.51
N PHE A 55 -29.51 -7.43 -8.32
CA PHE A 55 -28.37 -7.60 -7.43
C PHE A 55 -27.17 -6.77 -7.91
N ILE A 56 -26.85 -6.84 -9.21
CA ILE A 56 -25.72 -6.10 -9.80
C ILE A 56 -25.93 -4.59 -9.69
N GLN A 57 -27.15 -4.11 -9.92
CA GLN A 57 -27.51 -2.70 -9.76
C GLN A 57 -27.32 -2.24 -8.31
N ARG A 58 -27.72 -3.04 -7.31
CA ARG A 58 -27.47 -2.72 -5.89
C ARG A 58 -25.97 -2.77 -5.57
N LEU A 59 -25.26 -3.75 -6.10
CA LEU A 59 -23.81 -3.85 -5.94
C LEU A 59 -23.11 -2.64 -6.57
N SER A 60 -23.56 -2.17 -7.74
CA SER A 60 -22.98 -0.98 -8.40
C SER A 60 -23.14 0.30 -7.56
N LYS A 61 -24.20 0.44 -6.79
CA LYS A 61 -24.36 1.55 -5.83
C LYS A 61 -23.30 1.49 -4.72
N PHE A 62 -23.13 0.32 -4.12
CA PHE A 62 -22.08 0.09 -3.12
C PHE A 62 -20.68 0.30 -3.72
N PHE A 63 -20.47 -0.21 -4.93
CA PHE A 63 -19.25 -0.08 -5.68
C PHE A 63 -18.85 1.39 -5.91
N VAL A 64 -19.75 2.24 -6.43
CA VAL A 64 -19.48 3.67 -6.65
C VAL A 64 -19.18 4.41 -5.35
N LEU A 65 -19.88 4.10 -4.26
CA LEU A 65 -19.58 4.68 -2.96
C LEU A 65 -18.16 4.35 -2.50
N VAL A 66 -17.77 3.09 -2.59
CA VAL A 66 -16.44 2.63 -2.13
C VAL A 66 -15.35 3.10 -3.09
N SER A 67 -15.49 2.86 -4.41
CA SER A 67 -14.41 3.13 -5.36
C SER A 67 -14.29 4.61 -5.73
N VAL A 68 -15.40 5.31 -6.03
CA VAL A 68 -15.32 6.70 -6.45
C VAL A 68 -15.13 7.64 -5.25
N VAL A 69 -15.93 7.47 -4.18
CA VAL A 69 -15.87 8.41 -3.03
C VAL A 69 -14.65 8.11 -2.16
N PHE A 70 -14.56 6.88 -1.61
CA PHE A 70 -13.43 6.53 -0.73
C PHE A 70 -12.12 6.39 -1.52
N GLY A 71 -12.17 5.89 -2.76
CA GLY A 71 -11.00 5.78 -3.63
C GLY A 71 -10.37 7.13 -3.93
N ALA A 72 -11.15 8.10 -4.37
CA ALA A 72 -10.67 9.46 -4.62
C ALA A 72 -10.15 10.13 -3.35
N LEU A 73 -10.91 10.04 -2.24
CA LEU A 73 -10.52 10.64 -0.96
C LEU A 73 -9.18 10.09 -0.45
N THR A 74 -9.03 8.76 -0.47
CA THR A 74 -7.81 8.11 0.03
C THR A 74 -6.63 8.27 -0.94
N GLY A 75 -6.86 8.31 -2.25
CA GLY A 75 -5.83 8.58 -3.25
C GLY A 75 -5.25 9.99 -3.10
N VAL A 76 -6.10 11.00 -3.00
CA VAL A 76 -5.68 12.38 -2.69
C VAL A 76 -5.00 12.43 -1.32
N GLY A 77 -5.52 11.70 -0.33
CA GLY A 77 -4.93 11.58 1.00
C GLY A 77 -3.49 11.05 0.98
N ILE A 78 -3.18 10.05 0.14
CA ILE A 78 -1.79 9.58 -0.03
C ILE A 78 -0.89 10.72 -0.49
N TRP A 79 -1.25 11.44 -1.55
CA TRP A 79 -0.45 12.55 -2.07
C TRP A 79 -0.17 13.61 -1.01
N PHE A 80 -1.19 13.98 -0.24
CA PHE A 80 -1.03 14.92 0.87
C PHE A 80 -0.04 14.40 1.91
N ILE A 81 -0.21 13.15 2.34
CA ILE A 81 0.58 12.56 3.42
C ILE A 81 2.04 12.38 2.98
N ILE A 82 2.31 11.75 1.83
CA ILE A 82 3.68 11.55 1.37
C ILE A 82 4.40 12.88 1.09
N GLY A 83 3.69 13.86 0.52
CA GLY A 83 4.24 15.19 0.26
C GLY A 83 4.62 15.95 1.52
N LEU A 84 3.90 15.74 2.63
CA LEU A 84 4.17 16.38 3.91
C LEU A 84 5.16 15.60 4.79
N LEU A 85 5.19 14.27 4.69
CA LEU A 85 6.03 13.41 5.53
C LEU A 85 7.41 13.14 4.93
N ASN A 86 7.52 12.97 3.63
CA ASN A 86 8.76 12.70 2.93
C ASN A 86 8.80 13.38 1.56
N PRO A 87 8.85 14.71 1.54
CA PRO A 87 8.76 15.49 0.32
C PRO A 87 9.87 15.18 -0.70
N ALA A 88 11.10 14.94 -0.26
CA ALA A 88 12.22 14.68 -1.17
C ALA A 88 12.10 13.32 -1.88
N ALA A 89 11.62 12.27 -1.18
CA ALA A 89 11.34 10.99 -1.82
C ALA A 89 10.16 11.09 -2.80
N THR A 90 9.14 11.89 -2.45
CA THR A 90 7.99 12.14 -3.32
C THR A 90 8.43 12.87 -4.60
N GLU A 91 9.28 13.90 -4.46
CA GLU A 91 9.85 14.66 -5.59
C GLU A 91 10.64 13.74 -6.53
N ALA A 92 11.50 12.87 -6.00
CA ALA A 92 12.27 11.92 -6.79
C ALA A 92 11.38 10.97 -7.59
N LEU A 93 10.32 10.42 -6.98
CA LEU A 93 9.38 9.54 -7.66
C LEU A 93 8.55 10.26 -8.74
N ILE A 94 8.13 11.50 -8.47
CA ILE A 94 7.40 12.31 -9.46
C ILE A 94 8.33 12.63 -10.63
N HIS A 95 9.55 13.07 -10.37
CA HIS A 95 10.49 13.48 -11.40
C HIS A 95 10.86 12.32 -12.34
N ASN A 96 11.15 11.14 -11.77
CA ASN A 96 11.54 9.98 -12.56
C ASN A 96 10.36 9.37 -13.36
N PHE A 97 9.12 9.55 -12.92
CA PHE A 97 7.94 8.93 -13.51
C PHE A 97 6.87 9.95 -13.94
N VAL A 98 7.25 11.19 -14.28
CA VAL A 98 6.31 12.27 -14.62
C VAL A 98 5.31 11.85 -15.71
N TRP A 99 5.75 11.18 -16.75
CA TRP A 99 4.88 10.69 -17.83
C TRP A 99 3.97 9.55 -17.39
N GLY A 100 4.46 8.68 -16.49
CA GLY A 100 3.64 7.64 -15.86
C GLY A 100 2.51 8.24 -15.03
N TRP A 101 2.82 9.22 -14.19
CA TRP A 101 1.82 9.92 -13.37
C TRP A 101 0.80 10.68 -14.24
N ALA A 102 1.24 11.35 -15.29
CA ALA A 102 0.36 12.06 -16.21
C ALA A 102 -0.59 11.12 -16.96
N ALA A 103 -0.08 10.00 -17.44
CA ALA A 103 -0.88 8.97 -18.11
C ALA A 103 -1.89 8.32 -17.16
N GLU A 104 -1.45 7.97 -15.93
CA GLU A 104 -2.32 7.41 -14.90
C GLU A 104 -3.48 8.36 -14.58
N TRP A 105 -3.21 9.66 -14.42
CA TRP A 105 -4.25 10.65 -14.15
C TRP A 105 -5.31 10.68 -15.26
N CYS A 106 -4.92 10.54 -16.53
CA CYS A 106 -5.90 10.47 -17.62
C CYS A 106 -6.82 9.25 -17.50
N PHE A 107 -6.26 8.06 -17.19
CA PHE A 107 -7.04 6.84 -16.98
C PHE A 107 -7.92 6.95 -15.75
N PHE A 108 -7.44 7.56 -14.67
CA PHE A 108 -8.23 7.83 -13.47
C PHE A 108 -9.46 8.71 -13.75
N VAL A 109 -9.32 9.76 -14.57
CA VAL A 109 -10.47 10.60 -14.98
C VAL A 109 -11.47 9.78 -15.80
N ILE A 110 -11.00 8.95 -16.76
CA ILE A 110 -11.86 8.07 -17.54
C ILE A 110 -12.59 7.08 -16.62
N GLU A 111 -11.88 6.50 -15.64
CA GLU A 111 -12.43 5.58 -14.65
C GLU A 111 -13.60 6.22 -13.88
N ILE A 112 -13.40 7.41 -13.30
CA ILE A 112 -14.44 8.11 -12.55
C ILE A 112 -15.66 8.39 -13.42
N LEU A 113 -15.44 8.95 -14.61
CA LEU A 113 -16.55 9.29 -15.52
C LEU A 113 -17.30 8.03 -15.96
N ALA A 114 -16.60 6.96 -16.31
CA ALA A 114 -17.21 5.71 -16.71
C ALA A 114 -17.97 5.03 -15.55
N ALA A 115 -17.45 5.08 -14.31
CA ALA A 115 -18.15 4.56 -13.12
C ALA A 115 -19.48 5.28 -12.88
N LEU A 116 -19.47 6.62 -12.95
CA LEU A 116 -20.69 7.43 -12.78
C LEU A 116 -21.69 7.18 -13.91
N LEU A 117 -21.23 7.15 -15.16
CA LEU A 117 -22.08 6.85 -16.31
C LEU A 117 -22.67 5.42 -16.23
N TYR A 118 -21.89 4.44 -15.78
CA TYR A 118 -22.37 3.09 -15.56
C TYR A 118 -23.46 3.06 -14.49
N PHE A 119 -23.22 3.69 -13.33
CA PHE A 119 -24.18 3.69 -12.23
C PHE A 119 -25.48 4.44 -12.57
N TYR A 120 -25.40 5.65 -13.16
CA TYR A 120 -26.60 6.44 -13.49
C TYR A 120 -27.26 6.00 -14.81
N GLY A 121 -26.59 5.16 -15.58
CA GLY A 121 -27.04 4.70 -16.90
C GLY A 121 -28.05 3.55 -16.90
N TRP A 122 -28.26 2.85 -15.78
CA TRP A 122 -29.05 1.62 -15.69
C TRP A 122 -30.42 1.68 -16.37
N SER A 123 -31.17 2.75 -16.18
CA SER A 123 -32.51 2.95 -16.78
C SER A 123 -32.54 3.97 -17.90
N ARG A 124 -31.38 4.52 -18.29
CA ARG A 124 -31.28 5.64 -19.24
C ARG A 124 -30.54 5.30 -20.53
N MET A 125 -29.92 4.12 -20.58
CA MET A 125 -29.12 3.69 -21.72
C MET A 125 -29.60 2.34 -22.25
N SER A 126 -29.32 2.07 -23.52
CA SER A 126 -29.46 0.71 -24.07
C SER A 126 -28.49 -0.24 -23.36
N ALA A 127 -28.86 -1.52 -23.26
CA ALA A 127 -28.01 -2.56 -22.69
C ALA A 127 -26.61 -2.61 -23.32
N ARG A 128 -26.56 -2.41 -24.65
CA ARG A 128 -25.28 -2.38 -25.40
C ARG A 128 -24.38 -1.22 -24.94
N ASN A 129 -24.90 -0.02 -24.85
CA ASN A 129 -24.12 1.15 -24.45
C ASN A 129 -23.69 1.04 -22.99
N HIS A 130 -24.56 0.56 -22.11
CA HIS A 130 -24.26 0.33 -20.71
C HIS A 130 -23.09 -0.66 -20.54
N MET A 131 -23.11 -1.75 -21.29
CA MET A 131 -22.01 -2.73 -21.31
C MET A 131 -20.71 -2.14 -21.86
N ILE A 132 -20.75 -1.30 -22.89
CA ILE A 132 -19.56 -0.62 -23.44
C ILE A 132 -18.91 0.26 -22.37
N ILE A 133 -19.71 1.04 -21.64
CA ILE A 133 -19.23 1.90 -20.55
C ILE A 133 -18.61 1.06 -19.43
N GLY A 134 -19.20 -0.07 -19.07
CA GLY A 134 -18.64 -0.98 -18.08
C GLY A 134 -17.27 -1.54 -18.50
N TRP A 135 -17.08 -1.86 -19.77
CA TRP A 135 -15.78 -2.29 -20.29
C TRP A 135 -14.77 -1.14 -20.35
N ILE A 136 -15.18 0.08 -20.72
CA ILE A 136 -14.32 1.27 -20.65
C ILE A 136 -13.84 1.49 -19.23
N TYR A 137 -14.74 1.41 -18.24
CA TYR A 137 -14.40 1.48 -16.83
C TYR A 137 -13.31 0.47 -16.46
N PHE A 138 -13.57 -0.82 -16.71
CA PHE A 138 -12.63 -1.88 -16.34
C PHE A 138 -11.26 -1.69 -16.96
N TRP A 139 -11.19 -1.41 -18.26
CA TRP A 139 -9.91 -1.25 -18.93
C TRP A 139 -9.16 -0.01 -18.44
N ALA A 140 -9.85 1.11 -18.19
CA ALA A 140 -9.22 2.30 -17.63
C ALA A 140 -8.64 2.01 -16.24
N ALA A 141 -9.40 1.39 -15.36
CA ALA A 141 -8.97 1.02 -14.02
C ALA A 141 -7.81 0.00 -14.03
N TRP A 142 -7.84 -1.00 -14.92
CA TRP A 142 -6.76 -1.97 -15.01
C TRP A 142 -5.48 -1.38 -15.63
N ILE A 143 -5.58 -0.49 -16.63
CA ILE A 143 -4.42 0.23 -17.20
C ILE A 143 -3.82 1.17 -16.15
N SER A 144 -4.62 1.83 -15.33
CA SER A 144 -4.15 2.58 -14.18
C SER A 144 -3.31 1.69 -13.24
N LEU A 145 -3.78 0.47 -12.91
CA LEU A 145 -2.96 -0.50 -12.16
C LEU A 145 -1.66 -0.85 -12.87
N VAL A 146 -1.68 -1.08 -14.19
CA VAL A 146 -0.47 -1.39 -15.00
C VAL A 146 0.58 -0.29 -14.81
N ILE A 147 0.16 0.98 -14.86
CA ILE A 147 1.06 2.13 -14.71
C ILE A 147 1.56 2.26 -13.28
N ILE A 148 0.67 2.26 -12.31
CA ILE A 148 1.03 2.39 -10.89
C ILE A 148 1.89 1.22 -10.41
N ASN A 149 1.64 0.02 -10.90
CA ASN A 149 2.45 -1.15 -10.56
C ASN A 149 3.94 -0.95 -10.94
N GLY A 150 4.22 -0.34 -12.10
CA GLY A 150 5.60 -0.01 -12.51
C GLY A 150 6.30 0.90 -11.50
N ILE A 151 5.61 1.93 -11.02
CA ILE A 151 6.16 2.89 -10.05
C ILE A 151 6.34 2.24 -8.66
N VAL A 152 5.37 1.46 -8.21
CA VAL A 152 5.40 0.84 -6.87
C VAL A 152 6.47 -0.27 -6.80
N THR A 153 6.63 -1.08 -7.85
CA THR A 153 7.63 -2.14 -7.90
C THR A 153 9.05 -1.61 -8.10
N PHE A 154 9.21 -0.48 -8.81
CA PHE A 154 10.47 0.23 -8.97
C PHE A 154 11.14 0.56 -7.61
N MET A 155 10.38 0.97 -6.62
CA MET A 155 10.92 1.28 -5.31
C MET A 155 11.62 0.07 -4.65
N LEU A 156 11.11 -1.14 -4.91
CA LEU A 156 11.68 -2.37 -4.36
C LEU A 156 12.84 -2.89 -5.20
N THR A 157 12.67 -2.93 -6.52
CA THR A 157 13.64 -3.51 -7.46
C THR A 157 13.84 -2.58 -8.65
N PRO A 158 14.61 -1.50 -8.53
CA PRO A 158 14.80 -0.52 -9.61
C PRO A 158 15.51 -1.08 -10.86
N GLY A 159 16.13 -2.27 -10.76
CA GLY A 159 16.76 -2.95 -11.89
C GLY A 159 17.90 -2.14 -12.52
N GLU A 160 18.02 -2.23 -13.83
CA GLU A 160 19.06 -1.56 -14.61
C GLU A 160 18.96 -0.02 -14.59
N TRP A 161 17.84 0.53 -14.14
CA TRP A 161 17.65 1.97 -14.05
C TRP A 161 18.75 2.67 -13.21
N ILE A 162 19.26 2.02 -12.18
CA ILE A 162 20.33 2.57 -11.32
C ILE A 162 21.56 2.96 -12.16
N THR A 163 21.85 2.22 -13.23
CA THR A 163 23.01 2.45 -14.11
C THR A 163 22.67 3.22 -15.36
N THR A 164 21.48 3.02 -15.92
CA THR A 164 21.07 3.58 -17.20
C THR A 164 20.32 4.91 -17.09
N GLY A 165 19.62 5.15 -15.98
CA GLY A 165 18.67 6.25 -15.84
C GLY A 165 17.49 6.18 -16.80
N ASN A 166 17.33 5.09 -17.57
CA ASN A 166 16.30 4.96 -18.58
C ASN A 166 14.95 4.66 -17.93
N PHE A 167 13.92 5.42 -18.29
CA PHE A 167 12.55 5.27 -17.79
C PHE A 167 12.02 3.82 -17.92
N TRP A 168 12.23 3.18 -19.07
CA TRP A 168 11.67 1.85 -19.33
C TRP A 168 12.36 0.75 -18.53
N ASP A 169 13.64 0.89 -18.20
CA ASP A 169 14.37 -0.05 -17.36
C ASP A 169 13.86 -0.01 -15.91
N GLY A 170 13.49 1.18 -15.42
CA GLY A 170 12.84 1.34 -14.13
C GLY A 170 11.38 0.91 -14.14
N PHE A 171 10.65 1.24 -15.20
CA PHE A 171 9.23 0.91 -15.30
C PHE A 171 8.98 -0.59 -15.41
N PHE A 172 9.71 -1.30 -16.29
CA PHE A 172 9.63 -2.76 -16.45
C PHE A 172 10.69 -3.47 -15.59
N ASN A 173 10.80 -3.04 -14.34
CA ASN A 173 11.74 -3.58 -13.35
C ASN A 173 11.53 -5.08 -13.08
N PRO A 174 12.49 -5.76 -12.39
CA PRO A 174 12.44 -7.21 -12.21
C PRO A 174 11.15 -7.77 -11.61
N THR A 175 10.52 -7.07 -10.67
CA THR A 175 9.28 -7.55 -10.04
C THR A 175 7.99 -7.06 -10.71
N TYR A 176 8.08 -6.38 -11.86
CA TYR A 176 6.93 -5.75 -12.52
C TYR A 176 5.83 -6.76 -12.91
N TRP A 177 6.20 -7.80 -13.65
CA TRP A 177 5.21 -8.73 -14.22
C TRP A 177 4.59 -9.64 -13.17
N SER A 178 5.40 -10.20 -12.28
CA SER A 178 4.91 -11.04 -11.19
C SER A 178 4.00 -10.27 -10.24
N SER A 179 4.34 -9.01 -9.91
CA SER A 179 3.49 -8.12 -9.12
C SER A 179 2.18 -7.79 -9.84
N LEU A 180 2.20 -7.50 -11.13
CA LEU A 180 0.99 -7.15 -11.89
C LEU A 180 0.00 -8.32 -11.92
N VAL A 181 0.48 -9.55 -12.16
CA VAL A 181 -0.37 -10.75 -12.14
C VAL A 181 -0.91 -11.01 -10.75
N LEU A 182 -0.06 -10.90 -9.72
CA LEU A 182 -0.46 -11.06 -8.32
C LEU A 182 -1.56 -10.05 -7.93
N ARG A 183 -1.35 -8.76 -8.21
CA ARG A 183 -2.33 -7.69 -7.92
C ARG A 183 -3.63 -7.88 -8.69
N THR A 184 -3.58 -8.33 -9.94
CA THR A 184 -4.79 -8.66 -10.71
C THR A 184 -5.56 -9.81 -10.06
N GLY A 185 -4.88 -10.86 -9.58
CA GLY A 185 -5.49 -11.94 -8.80
C GLY A 185 -6.14 -11.44 -7.51
N ILE A 186 -5.47 -10.55 -6.78
CA ILE A 186 -6.02 -9.89 -5.58
C ILE A 186 -7.28 -9.08 -5.92
N CYS A 187 -7.28 -8.32 -7.02
CA CYS A 187 -8.45 -7.56 -7.48
C CYS A 187 -9.66 -8.50 -7.68
N ILE A 188 -9.46 -9.63 -8.35
CA ILE A 188 -10.52 -10.62 -8.61
C ILE A 188 -11.01 -11.25 -7.29
N THR A 189 -10.08 -11.59 -6.39
CA THR A 189 -10.41 -12.11 -5.05
C THR A 189 -11.27 -11.13 -4.28
N LEU A 190 -10.85 -9.88 -4.17
CA LEU A 190 -11.57 -8.84 -3.43
C LEU A 190 -12.95 -8.57 -4.05
N ALA A 191 -13.08 -8.57 -5.38
CA ALA A 191 -14.39 -8.46 -6.03
C ALA A 191 -15.36 -9.54 -5.53
N GLY A 192 -14.89 -10.78 -5.44
CA GLY A 192 -15.66 -11.89 -4.87
C GLY A 192 -16.04 -11.67 -3.40
N LEU A 193 -15.08 -11.26 -2.56
CA LEU A 193 -15.30 -11.04 -1.12
C LEU A 193 -16.28 -9.88 -0.84
N TYR A 194 -16.15 -8.76 -1.54
CA TYR A 194 -17.08 -7.65 -1.42
C TYR A 194 -18.48 -8.00 -1.94
N ALA A 195 -18.58 -8.76 -3.05
CA ALA A 195 -19.85 -9.23 -3.56
C ALA A 195 -20.50 -10.24 -2.61
N LEU A 196 -19.72 -11.11 -1.96
CA LEU A 196 -20.18 -12.00 -0.89
C LEU A 196 -20.73 -11.21 0.30
N PHE A 197 -20.03 -10.15 0.74
CA PHE A 197 -20.51 -9.28 1.79
C PHE A 197 -21.88 -8.67 1.44
N VAL A 198 -22.06 -8.15 0.23
CA VAL A 198 -23.35 -7.59 -0.20
C VAL A 198 -24.42 -8.70 -0.27
N ALA A 199 -24.10 -9.89 -0.80
CA ALA A 199 -25.02 -11.02 -0.87
C ALA A 199 -25.44 -11.55 0.51
N SER A 200 -24.58 -11.42 1.52
CA SER A 200 -24.86 -11.85 2.89
C SER A 200 -26.10 -11.18 3.51
N ARG A 201 -26.42 -9.97 3.05
CA ARG A 201 -27.52 -9.14 3.55
C ARG A 201 -28.89 -9.51 2.98
N TYR A 202 -28.95 -10.42 2.00
CA TYR A 202 -30.22 -10.92 1.45
C TYR A 202 -30.84 -11.98 2.38
N THR A 203 -32.17 -12.07 2.35
CA THR A 203 -32.90 -13.13 3.05
C THR A 203 -32.60 -14.50 2.45
N ALA A 204 -32.66 -15.54 3.26
CA ALA A 204 -32.37 -16.92 2.81
C ALA A 204 -33.34 -17.34 1.69
N SER A 205 -32.79 -17.71 0.54
CA SER A 205 -33.54 -18.09 -0.65
C SER A 205 -32.63 -18.86 -1.61
N ASP A 206 -33.22 -19.52 -2.61
CA ASP A 206 -32.43 -20.17 -3.65
C ASP A 206 -31.67 -19.17 -4.50
N PHE A 207 -32.22 -17.99 -4.73
CA PHE A 207 -31.51 -16.89 -5.38
C PHE A 207 -30.25 -16.49 -4.61
N LYS A 208 -30.37 -16.30 -3.29
CA LYS A 208 -29.21 -15.98 -2.43
C LYS A 208 -28.15 -17.10 -2.52
N ALA A 209 -28.56 -18.36 -2.42
CA ALA A 209 -27.62 -19.47 -2.47
C ALA A 209 -26.86 -19.53 -3.81
N ARG A 210 -27.54 -19.29 -4.94
CA ARG A 210 -26.88 -19.19 -6.27
C ARG A 210 -25.94 -17.99 -6.35
N THR A 211 -26.36 -16.84 -5.85
CA THR A 211 -25.56 -15.61 -5.85
C THR A 211 -24.32 -15.76 -4.98
N VAL A 212 -24.43 -16.35 -3.79
CA VAL A 212 -23.30 -16.65 -2.90
C VAL A 212 -22.30 -17.58 -3.58
N ARG A 213 -22.76 -18.67 -4.23
CA ARG A 213 -21.88 -19.58 -4.99
C ARG A 213 -21.15 -18.87 -6.12
N TYR A 214 -21.85 -18.03 -6.87
CA TYR A 214 -21.24 -17.26 -7.96
C TYR A 214 -20.15 -16.31 -7.45
N ASN A 215 -20.42 -15.61 -6.36
CA ASN A 215 -19.45 -14.69 -5.75
C ASN A 215 -18.26 -15.43 -5.13
N ALA A 216 -18.51 -16.60 -4.52
CA ALA A 216 -17.46 -17.47 -4.01
C ALA A 216 -16.52 -17.98 -5.12
N LEU A 217 -17.09 -18.28 -6.30
CA LEU A 217 -16.28 -18.66 -7.47
C LEU A 217 -15.29 -17.56 -7.87
N TRP A 218 -15.72 -16.29 -7.85
CA TRP A 218 -14.82 -15.16 -8.12
C TRP A 218 -13.67 -15.11 -7.11
N ALA A 219 -13.95 -15.24 -5.82
CA ALA A 219 -12.90 -15.24 -4.79
C ALA A 219 -11.91 -16.39 -4.98
N ILE A 220 -12.40 -17.61 -5.29
CA ILE A 220 -11.53 -18.79 -5.50
C ILE A 220 -10.73 -18.69 -6.80
N VAL A 221 -11.31 -18.18 -7.88
CA VAL A 221 -10.58 -17.95 -9.14
C VAL A 221 -9.46 -16.93 -8.91
N GLY A 222 -9.73 -15.84 -8.17
CA GLY A 222 -8.71 -14.88 -7.80
C GLY A 222 -7.59 -15.52 -6.97
N LEU A 223 -7.91 -16.29 -5.93
CA LEU A 223 -6.92 -17.00 -5.11
C LEU A 223 -6.09 -18.02 -5.92
N ALA A 224 -6.71 -18.68 -6.91
CA ALA A 224 -5.99 -19.58 -7.81
C ALA A 224 -4.94 -18.86 -8.69
N VAL A 225 -5.14 -17.57 -8.96
CA VAL A 225 -4.13 -16.70 -9.60
C VAL A 225 -3.10 -16.20 -8.58
N VAL A 226 -3.56 -15.77 -7.40
CA VAL A 226 -2.70 -15.22 -6.33
C VAL A 226 -1.64 -16.21 -5.89
N ILE A 227 -2.00 -17.47 -5.61
CA ILE A 227 -1.08 -18.44 -5.03
C ILE A 227 0.18 -18.65 -5.90
N PRO A 228 0.09 -19.01 -7.19
CA PRO A 228 1.27 -19.19 -8.02
C PRO A 228 2.01 -17.88 -8.30
N SER A 229 1.29 -16.76 -8.48
CA SER A 229 1.92 -15.46 -8.73
C SER A 229 2.65 -14.90 -7.51
N LEU A 230 2.24 -15.27 -6.31
CA LEU A 230 2.93 -14.92 -5.07
C LEU A 230 4.30 -15.60 -4.99
N PHE A 231 4.38 -16.90 -5.32
CA PHE A 231 5.67 -17.60 -5.42
C PHE A 231 6.56 -17.01 -6.51
N TRP A 232 5.98 -16.68 -7.66
CA TRP A 232 6.72 -16.00 -8.73
C TRP A 232 7.26 -14.65 -8.26
N TYR A 233 6.43 -13.83 -7.63
CA TYR A 233 6.84 -12.52 -7.11
C TYR A 233 7.98 -12.62 -6.09
N PHE A 234 7.92 -13.58 -5.16
CA PHE A 234 8.99 -13.76 -4.18
C PHE A 234 10.29 -14.29 -4.80
N ASN A 235 10.17 -15.07 -5.87
CA ASN A 235 11.36 -15.55 -6.61
C ASN A 235 12.05 -14.44 -7.41
N ASP A 236 11.32 -13.40 -7.81
CA ASP A 236 11.87 -12.24 -8.53
C ASP A 236 12.55 -11.22 -7.59
N ILE A 237 12.32 -11.31 -6.28
CA ILE A 237 13.02 -10.46 -5.30
C ILE A 237 14.44 -11.00 -5.13
N PRO A 238 15.50 -10.16 -5.20
CA PRO A 238 16.87 -10.58 -5.00
C PRO A 238 17.06 -11.32 -3.67
N ALA A 239 17.74 -12.48 -3.72
CA ALA A 239 17.85 -13.37 -2.56
C ALA A 239 18.68 -12.75 -1.41
N ASP A 240 19.66 -11.94 -1.72
CA ASP A 240 20.46 -11.17 -0.76
C ASP A 240 19.61 -10.11 -0.03
N MET A 241 18.72 -9.42 -0.74
CA MET A 241 17.76 -8.49 -0.14
C MET A 241 16.81 -9.22 0.83
N MET A 242 16.26 -10.35 0.41
CA MET A 242 15.36 -11.14 1.24
C MET A 242 16.10 -11.68 2.49
N ALA A 243 17.34 -12.14 2.34
CA ALA A 243 18.17 -12.61 3.44
C ALA A 243 18.51 -11.47 4.41
N ALA A 244 18.91 -10.30 3.90
CA ALA A 244 19.19 -9.11 4.72
C ALA A 244 17.96 -8.65 5.49
N ALA A 245 16.80 -8.60 4.85
CA ALA A 245 15.53 -8.25 5.50
C ALA A 245 15.17 -9.24 6.62
N ARG A 246 15.37 -10.55 6.38
CA ARG A 246 15.10 -11.60 7.38
C ARG A 246 16.04 -11.50 8.58
N ALA A 247 17.32 -11.17 8.36
CA ALA A 247 18.28 -11.00 9.44
C ALA A 247 18.03 -9.75 10.30
N ALA A 248 17.40 -8.71 9.71
CA ALA A 248 17.23 -7.41 10.35
C ALA A 248 15.84 -7.19 10.98
N MET A 249 14.81 -7.97 10.59
CA MET A 249 13.42 -7.66 10.94
C MET A 249 12.56 -8.91 11.11
N ASP A 250 12.02 -9.14 12.31
CA ASP A 250 11.10 -10.27 12.59
C ASP A 250 9.64 -9.95 12.22
N ILE A 251 9.17 -8.74 12.51
CA ILE A 251 7.76 -8.36 12.36
C ILE A 251 7.21 -8.50 10.94
N PRO A 252 7.91 -8.07 9.86
CA PRO A 252 7.44 -8.27 8.51
C PRO A 252 7.27 -9.73 8.12
N PHE A 253 8.13 -10.62 8.62
CA PHE A 253 8.03 -12.06 8.35
C PHE A 253 6.87 -12.69 9.12
N ALA A 254 6.58 -12.24 10.34
CA ALA A 254 5.36 -12.61 11.05
C ALA A 254 4.09 -12.18 10.29
N ALA A 255 4.11 -11.00 9.65
CA ALA A 255 3.01 -10.56 8.79
C ALA A 255 2.87 -11.43 7.54
N LEU A 256 4.00 -11.88 6.96
CA LEU A 256 3.99 -12.82 5.84
C LEU A 256 3.41 -14.18 6.24
N ASP A 257 3.83 -14.72 7.40
CA ASP A 257 3.29 -15.97 7.94
C ASP A 257 1.77 -15.85 8.20
N LEU A 258 1.32 -14.73 8.78
CA LEU A 258 -0.10 -14.44 8.95
C LEU A 258 -0.84 -14.45 7.62
N MET A 259 -0.28 -13.85 6.57
CA MET A 259 -0.87 -13.86 5.22
C MET A 259 -1.03 -15.30 4.69
N TYR A 260 -0.03 -16.19 4.88
CA TYR A 260 -0.16 -17.60 4.47
C TYR A 260 -1.28 -18.32 5.20
N TRP A 261 -1.36 -18.18 6.53
CA TRP A 261 -2.45 -18.75 7.32
C TRP A 261 -3.82 -18.21 6.88
N LEU A 262 -3.93 -16.90 6.70
CA LEU A 262 -5.17 -16.27 6.27
C LEU A 262 -5.57 -16.68 4.84
N THR A 263 -4.63 -16.97 3.95
CA THR A 263 -4.95 -17.51 2.61
C THR A 263 -5.74 -18.82 2.75
N GLY A 264 -5.25 -19.74 3.58
CA GLY A 264 -5.96 -21.02 3.85
C GLY A 264 -7.30 -20.82 4.54
N ILE A 265 -7.37 -19.95 5.55
CA ILE A 265 -8.60 -19.68 6.31
C ILE A 265 -9.66 -19.04 5.42
N VAL A 266 -9.32 -18.00 4.65
CA VAL A 266 -10.26 -17.32 3.74
C VAL A 266 -10.73 -18.29 2.66
N ALA A 267 -9.83 -19.07 2.06
CA ALA A 267 -10.20 -20.09 1.09
C ALA A 267 -11.16 -21.13 1.69
N ALA A 268 -10.87 -21.65 2.89
CA ALA A 268 -11.72 -22.62 3.57
C ALA A 268 -13.12 -22.04 3.89
N LEU A 269 -13.18 -20.81 4.43
CA LEU A 269 -14.46 -20.16 4.72
C LEU A 269 -15.29 -19.90 3.45
N VAL A 270 -14.65 -19.46 2.38
CA VAL A 270 -15.31 -19.25 1.08
C VAL A 270 -15.80 -20.58 0.50
N ILE A 271 -15.03 -21.67 0.61
CA ILE A 271 -15.46 -23.00 0.14
C ILE A 271 -16.62 -23.53 0.99
N ILE A 272 -16.48 -23.51 2.31
CA ILE A 272 -17.49 -24.07 3.23
C ILE A 272 -18.80 -23.31 3.09
N PHE A 273 -18.78 -22.02 3.28
CA PHE A 273 -20.00 -21.21 3.31
C PHE A 273 -20.42 -20.70 1.92
N GLY A 274 -19.52 -20.63 0.96
CA GLY A 274 -19.84 -20.25 -0.42
C GLY A 274 -20.40 -21.39 -1.25
N PHE A 275 -19.85 -22.62 -1.13
CA PHE A 275 -20.25 -23.76 -1.96
C PHE A 275 -21.02 -24.83 -1.20
N LEU A 276 -20.54 -25.24 0.00
CA LEU A 276 -21.15 -26.35 0.73
C LEU A 276 -22.40 -25.89 1.49
N LEU A 277 -22.36 -24.75 2.16
CA LEU A 277 -23.43 -24.22 3.01
C LEU A 277 -23.90 -22.80 2.60
N PRO A 278 -24.20 -22.53 1.31
CA PRO A 278 -24.49 -21.16 0.85
C PRO A 278 -25.77 -20.56 1.44
N ARG A 279 -26.73 -21.40 1.88
CA ARG A 279 -27.92 -20.94 2.58
C ARG A 279 -27.63 -20.44 4.00
N ALA A 280 -26.57 -20.95 4.64
CA ALA A 280 -26.10 -20.51 5.96
C ALA A 280 -25.28 -19.22 5.91
N TYR A 281 -24.93 -18.71 4.72
CA TYR A 281 -24.14 -17.51 4.56
C TYR A 281 -24.92 -16.28 5.01
N HIS A 282 -24.70 -15.80 6.21
CA HIS A 282 -25.37 -14.62 6.79
C HIS A 282 -24.38 -13.44 7.00
N THR A 283 -24.90 -12.28 7.41
CA THR A 283 -24.15 -11.04 7.48
C THR A 283 -22.88 -11.15 8.34
N ALA A 284 -22.93 -11.84 9.49
CA ALA A 284 -21.74 -11.96 10.36
C ALA A 284 -20.62 -12.77 9.67
N ILE A 285 -20.97 -13.83 8.91
CA ILE A 285 -19.99 -14.56 8.10
C ILE A 285 -19.45 -13.68 6.99
N GLY A 286 -20.32 -12.90 6.31
CA GLY A 286 -19.90 -11.96 5.26
C GLY A 286 -18.93 -10.90 5.77
N VAL A 287 -19.20 -10.33 6.95
CA VAL A 287 -18.29 -9.38 7.61
C VAL A 287 -16.97 -10.05 7.97
N ALA A 288 -17.01 -11.24 8.59
CA ALA A 288 -15.80 -11.95 9.01
C ALA A 288 -14.91 -12.31 7.81
N VAL A 289 -15.49 -12.87 6.73
CA VAL A 289 -14.75 -13.24 5.52
C VAL A 289 -14.12 -12.02 4.85
N LEU A 290 -14.86 -10.91 4.75
CA LEU A 290 -14.32 -9.67 4.20
C LEU A 290 -13.21 -9.10 5.09
N ALA A 291 -13.42 -9.02 6.41
CA ALA A 291 -12.42 -8.50 7.34
C ALA A 291 -11.12 -9.32 7.31
N LEU A 292 -11.24 -10.66 7.32
CA LEU A 292 -10.06 -11.54 7.20
C LEU A 292 -9.36 -11.37 5.84
N GLY A 293 -10.11 -11.19 4.75
CA GLY A 293 -9.56 -10.89 3.44
C GLY A 293 -8.83 -9.54 3.37
N LEU A 294 -9.31 -8.53 4.09
CA LEU A 294 -8.61 -7.24 4.19
C LEU A 294 -7.34 -7.34 5.05
N VAL A 295 -7.38 -8.07 6.17
CA VAL A 295 -6.17 -8.33 6.98
C VAL A 295 -5.15 -9.15 6.17
N TRP A 296 -5.58 -10.15 5.44
CA TRP A 296 -4.75 -10.93 4.53
C TRP A 296 -4.00 -10.07 3.52
N PHE A 297 -4.71 -9.18 2.84
CA PHE A 297 -4.09 -8.28 1.86
C PHE A 297 -3.23 -7.20 2.54
N GLY A 298 -3.65 -6.66 3.67
CA GLY A 298 -2.87 -5.71 4.46
C GLY A 298 -1.55 -6.29 4.96
N SER A 299 -1.52 -7.58 5.32
CA SER A 299 -0.30 -8.28 5.73
C SER A 299 0.71 -8.39 4.58
N TYR A 300 0.25 -8.64 3.35
CA TYR A 300 1.09 -8.61 2.16
C TYR A 300 1.67 -7.21 1.90
N GLU A 301 0.86 -6.17 1.95
CA GLU A 301 1.32 -4.80 1.71
C GLU A 301 2.32 -4.34 2.78
N TRP A 302 2.11 -4.73 4.03
CA TRP A 302 3.08 -4.45 5.10
C TRP A 302 4.42 -5.13 4.84
N PHE A 303 4.40 -6.43 4.53
CA PHE A 303 5.62 -7.17 4.20
C PHE A 303 6.36 -6.51 3.04
N ARG A 304 5.68 -6.26 1.92
CA ARG A 304 6.25 -5.63 0.73
C ARG A 304 6.91 -4.28 1.02
N GLU A 305 6.28 -3.46 1.85
CA GLU A 305 6.81 -2.14 2.23
C GLU A 305 8.04 -2.26 3.14
N ALA A 306 8.03 -3.22 4.05
CA ALA A 306 9.07 -3.34 5.06
C ALA A 306 10.37 -3.92 4.51
N ILE A 307 10.32 -4.86 3.55
CA ILE A 307 11.53 -5.56 3.06
C ILE A 307 12.48 -4.69 2.25
N ARG A 308 12.06 -3.52 1.78
CA ARG A 308 12.97 -2.60 1.09
C ARG A 308 13.78 -1.72 2.02
N LYS A 309 13.55 -1.74 3.35
CA LYS A 309 14.37 -0.97 4.31
C LYS A 309 15.83 -1.43 4.25
N PRO A 310 16.78 -0.50 4.37
CA PRO A 310 16.68 0.90 4.78
C PRO A 310 16.33 1.91 3.67
N TYR A 311 15.85 1.47 2.54
CA TYR A 311 15.66 2.32 1.36
C TYR A 311 14.20 2.75 1.16
N VAL A 312 14.00 3.84 0.45
CA VAL A 312 12.77 4.17 -0.25
C VAL A 312 12.84 3.74 -1.71
N ILE A 313 14.03 3.84 -2.33
CA ILE A 313 14.36 3.25 -3.62
C ILE A 313 15.64 2.42 -3.40
N THR A 314 15.51 1.12 -3.50
CA THR A 314 16.58 0.17 -3.17
C THR A 314 17.87 0.48 -3.94
N GLY A 315 18.99 0.60 -3.22
CA GLY A 315 20.29 0.87 -3.81
C GLY A 315 20.50 2.30 -4.35
N TYR A 316 19.48 3.17 -4.27
CA TYR A 316 19.58 4.55 -4.76
C TYR A 316 19.30 5.60 -3.68
N MET A 317 18.19 5.47 -2.94
CA MET A 317 17.78 6.47 -1.95
C MET A 317 17.37 5.80 -0.64
N TYR A 318 17.94 6.26 0.47
CA TYR A 318 17.57 5.83 1.80
C TYR A 318 16.16 6.30 2.21
N ALA A 319 15.57 5.66 3.21
CA ALA A 319 14.25 6.00 3.73
C ALA A 319 14.16 7.44 4.30
N ASN A 320 15.28 8.00 4.75
CA ASN A 320 15.41 9.41 5.13
C ASN A 320 15.60 10.34 3.91
N ALA A 321 15.37 9.85 2.70
CA ALA A 321 15.48 10.57 1.44
C ALA A 321 16.88 11.14 1.12
N VAL A 322 17.93 10.56 1.67
CA VAL A 322 19.30 10.82 1.23
C VAL A 322 19.64 9.88 0.07
N GLU A 323 19.99 10.45 -1.07
CA GLU A 323 20.48 9.67 -2.21
C GLU A 323 21.91 9.19 -1.94
N ILE A 324 22.19 7.94 -2.23
CA ILE A 324 23.50 7.32 -2.00
C ILE A 324 24.64 8.10 -2.67
N PRO A 325 24.51 8.56 -3.93
CA PRO A 325 25.55 9.37 -4.56
C PRO A 325 25.87 10.68 -3.84
N ASN A 326 24.92 11.22 -3.07
CA ASN A 326 25.06 12.48 -2.36
C ASN A 326 25.60 12.32 -0.92
N VAL A 327 25.78 11.09 -0.42
CA VAL A 327 26.28 10.82 0.94
C VAL A 327 27.63 11.53 1.22
N PRO A 328 28.64 11.49 0.32
CA PRO A 328 29.90 12.21 0.58
C PRO A 328 29.72 13.73 0.76
N THR A 329 28.79 14.33 0.02
CA THR A 329 28.46 15.76 0.14
C THR A 329 27.81 16.07 1.49
N TYR A 330 26.87 15.24 1.94
CA TYR A 330 26.23 15.38 3.25
C TYR A 330 27.22 15.21 4.40
N GLN A 331 28.22 14.33 4.24
CA GLN A 331 29.28 14.13 5.23
C GLN A 331 30.27 15.32 5.29
N ALA A 332 30.52 15.95 4.14
CA ALA A 332 31.42 17.10 4.07
C ALA A 332 30.78 18.41 4.55
N ASP A 333 29.57 18.69 4.10
CA ASP A 333 28.88 19.98 4.34
C ASP A 333 28.01 19.94 5.61
N GLY A 334 27.70 18.76 6.10
CA GLY A 334 26.71 18.50 7.14
C GLY A 334 25.27 18.38 6.59
N MET A 335 24.46 17.60 7.27
CA MET A 335 23.04 17.38 6.91
C MET A 335 22.22 18.67 7.06
N LEU A 336 22.53 19.51 8.05
CA LEU A 336 21.87 20.80 8.27
C LEU A 336 22.01 21.74 7.08
N ALA A 337 23.11 21.68 6.34
CA ALA A 337 23.30 22.51 5.14
C ALA A 337 22.23 22.21 4.06
N HIS A 338 21.71 21.00 4.04
CA HIS A 338 20.76 20.50 3.04
C HIS A 338 19.31 20.48 3.54
N ILE A 339 19.01 21.06 4.72
CA ILE A 339 17.65 21.26 5.23
C ILE A 339 17.14 22.62 4.78
N ALA A 340 16.10 22.65 3.97
CA ALA A 340 15.54 23.88 3.42
C ALA A 340 14.78 24.71 4.46
N TYR A 341 14.12 24.08 5.43
CA TYR A 341 13.41 24.75 6.52
C TYR A 341 14.07 24.40 7.86
N LYS A 342 14.66 25.37 8.49
CA LYS A 342 15.38 25.27 9.78
C LYS A 342 14.59 25.98 10.86
N THR A 343 14.65 25.45 12.07
CA THR A 343 14.12 26.08 13.29
C THR A 343 15.27 26.54 14.20
N ASP A 344 14.94 27.07 15.39
CA ASP A 344 15.92 27.38 16.41
C ASP A 344 16.42 26.13 17.18
N ASP A 345 15.94 24.94 16.82
CA ASP A 345 16.36 23.64 17.37
C ASP A 345 17.04 22.79 16.29
N PRO A 346 18.35 22.93 16.06
CA PRO A 346 19.07 22.16 15.04
C PRO A 346 19.07 20.66 15.32
N GLY A 347 19.04 20.22 16.58
CA GLY A 347 18.92 18.78 16.93
C GLY A 347 17.56 18.21 16.53
N GLY A 348 16.49 18.97 16.75
CA GLY A 348 15.14 18.62 16.29
C GLY A 348 15.00 18.63 14.77
N ASP A 349 15.67 19.56 14.07
CA ASP A 349 15.69 19.58 12.60
C ASP A 349 16.39 18.34 12.05
N LEU A 350 17.52 17.94 12.62
CA LEU A 350 18.22 16.71 12.29
C LEU A 350 17.37 15.47 12.59
N PHE A 351 16.72 15.44 13.75
CA PHE A 351 15.83 14.33 14.10
C PHE A 351 14.67 14.17 13.09
N ARG A 352 14.02 15.28 12.74
CA ARG A 352 12.97 15.28 11.71
C ARG A 352 13.48 14.76 10.38
N ARG A 353 14.68 15.17 9.96
CA ARG A 353 15.28 14.79 8.68
C ARG A 353 15.78 13.35 8.64
N ALA A 354 16.46 12.88 9.68
CA ALA A 354 17.19 11.62 9.68
C ALA A 354 16.37 10.43 10.25
N CYS A 355 15.57 10.68 11.31
CA CYS A 355 15.01 9.62 12.15
C CYS A 355 13.48 9.53 12.09
N ARG A 356 12.79 10.69 11.99
CA ARG A 356 11.33 10.81 12.15
C ARG A 356 10.52 10.00 11.17
N THR A 357 11.05 9.73 9.99
CA THR A 357 10.38 8.86 8.99
C THR A 357 10.05 7.46 9.54
N CYS A 358 10.90 6.93 10.43
CA CYS A 358 10.77 5.59 10.99
C CYS A 358 10.53 5.56 12.50
N HIS A 359 10.96 6.60 13.24
CA HIS A 359 10.97 6.64 14.70
C HIS A 359 10.11 7.77 15.27
N THR A 360 9.52 7.50 16.45
CA THR A 360 8.97 8.52 17.34
C THR A 360 9.76 8.52 18.65
N ILE A 361 9.54 9.49 19.50
CA ILE A 361 10.15 9.47 20.84
C ILE A 361 9.43 8.44 21.74
N ASP A 362 8.08 8.47 21.79
CA ASP A 362 7.27 7.66 22.70
C ASP A 362 6.07 6.94 22.04
N GLY A 363 5.87 7.11 20.72
CA GLY A 363 4.78 6.49 19.96
C GLY A 363 5.22 5.19 19.26
N TYR A 364 4.85 5.06 17.96
CA TYR A 364 5.23 3.90 17.16
C TYR A 364 6.74 3.86 16.92
N ASN A 365 7.36 2.67 17.06
CA ASN A 365 8.81 2.48 16.92
C ASN A 365 9.60 3.47 17.78
N ALA A 366 9.19 3.57 19.05
CA ALA A 366 9.66 4.56 20.01
C ALA A 366 11.16 4.43 20.33
N LEU A 367 11.84 5.58 20.46
CA LEU A 367 13.23 5.62 20.92
C LEU A 367 13.35 5.58 22.45
N LYS A 368 12.30 6.00 23.18
CA LYS A 368 12.33 6.03 24.64
C LYS A 368 12.73 4.68 25.26
N PRO A 369 12.14 3.52 24.91
CA PRO A 369 12.55 2.25 25.50
C PRO A 369 13.99 1.84 25.22
N VAL A 370 14.60 2.43 24.16
CA VAL A 370 16.00 2.15 23.78
C VAL A 370 16.98 2.98 24.56
N PHE A 371 16.62 4.24 24.87
CA PHE A 371 17.52 5.23 25.45
C PHE A 371 17.18 5.63 26.89
N ASP A 372 16.11 5.08 27.48
CA ASP A 372 15.76 5.33 28.88
C ASP A 372 16.88 4.84 29.81
N GLY A 373 17.33 5.72 30.73
CA GLY A 373 18.44 5.41 31.64
C GLY A 373 19.84 5.39 31.01
N THR A 374 19.99 5.74 29.74
CA THR A 374 21.31 5.91 29.10
C THR A 374 21.80 7.35 29.19
N ASP A 375 23.07 7.60 28.85
CA ASP A 375 23.63 8.94 28.75
C ASP A 375 23.66 9.46 27.29
N GLU A 376 23.88 10.76 27.16
CA GLU A 376 23.94 11.44 25.85
C GLU A 376 25.07 10.89 24.96
N ALA A 377 26.22 10.51 25.56
CA ALA A 377 27.36 9.96 24.82
C ALA A 377 27.03 8.62 24.20
N PHE A 378 26.27 7.79 24.93
CA PHE A 378 25.76 6.52 24.38
C PHE A 378 24.80 6.76 23.20
N VAL A 379 23.87 7.71 23.34
CA VAL A 379 22.96 8.06 22.23
C VAL A 379 23.74 8.52 20.99
N ALA A 380 24.77 9.38 21.17
CA ALA A 380 25.62 9.84 20.08
C ALA A 380 26.36 8.69 19.39
N SER A 381 26.90 7.75 20.18
CA SER A 381 27.60 6.57 19.62
C SER A 381 26.64 5.69 18.81
N MET A 382 25.40 5.52 19.26
CA MET A 382 24.38 4.77 18.54
C MET A 382 23.94 5.46 17.24
N VAL A 383 23.84 6.80 17.24
CA VAL A 383 23.54 7.58 16.02
C VAL A 383 24.66 7.41 14.99
N MET A 384 25.93 7.56 15.39
CA MET A 384 27.08 7.35 14.49
C MET A 384 27.18 5.90 13.99
N GLY A 385 26.77 4.93 14.80
CA GLY A 385 26.76 3.50 14.47
C GLY A 385 25.56 3.03 13.67
N THR A 386 24.60 3.89 13.28
CA THR A 386 23.44 3.48 12.49
C THR A 386 23.89 2.86 11.16
N GLY A 387 23.12 1.90 10.66
CA GLY A 387 23.48 1.13 9.45
C GLY A 387 24.44 -0.03 9.73
N ALA A 388 25.47 0.17 10.57
CA ALA A 388 26.38 -0.92 10.96
C ALA A 388 25.78 -1.82 12.05
N THR A 389 25.04 -1.24 13.00
CA THR A 389 24.42 -1.96 14.11
C THR A 389 23.11 -2.66 13.73
N ARG A 390 22.38 -2.11 12.79
CA ARG A 390 21.11 -2.69 12.28
C ARG A 390 20.97 -2.42 10.78
N GLY A 391 20.98 -3.45 9.96
CA GLY A 391 20.89 -3.36 8.50
C GLY A 391 19.60 -2.75 7.94
N ASN A 392 18.56 -2.55 8.77
CA ASN A 392 17.30 -1.91 8.39
C ASN A 392 17.24 -0.40 8.68
N MET A 393 18.35 0.19 9.13
CA MET A 393 18.49 1.64 9.31
C MET A 393 19.49 2.22 8.30
N PRO A 394 19.23 3.43 7.75
CA PRO A 394 20.23 4.15 6.97
C PRO A 394 21.50 4.39 7.79
N PRO A 395 22.70 4.42 7.16
CA PRO A 395 23.89 4.87 7.83
C PRO A 395 23.77 6.36 8.21
N TRP A 396 24.52 6.78 9.22
CA TRP A 396 24.64 8.20 9.54
C TRP A 396 25.35 8.93 8.39
N THR A 397 24.72 9.96 7.87
CA THR A 397 25.21 10.72 6.71
C THR A 397 25.58 12.18 7.05
N GLY A 398 25.42 12.61 8.29
CA GLY A 398 25.84 13.92 8.77
C GLY A 398 27.25 13.90 9.36
N THR A 399 27.67 15.05 9.90
CA THR A 399 28.94 15.19 10.61
C THR A 399 28.89 14.61 12.02
N GLU A 400 30.05 14.48 12.70
CA GLU A 400 30.10 14.01 14.08
C GLU A 400 29.46 15.04 15.04
N ASP A 401 29.64 16.34 14.80
CA ASP A 401 28.99 17.38 15.60
C ASP A 401 27.47 17.35 15.47
N GLU A 402 26.94 17.07 14.28
CA GLU A 402 25.53 16.89 14.07
C GLU A 402 24.99 15.62 14.76
N ALA A 403 25.80 14.55 14.83
CA ALA A 403 25.43 13.37 15.61
C ALA A 403 25.31 13.67 17.11
N ARG A 404 26.10 14.56 17.63
CA ARG A 404 25.99 15.05 19.03
C ARG A 404 24.76 15.94 19.21
N LEU A 405 24.45 16.82 18.26
CA LEU A 405 23.24 17.66 18.33
C LEU A 405 21.95 16.85 18.34
N ILE A 406 21.86 15.86 17.47
CA ILE A 406 20.66 14.99 17.43
C ILE A 406 20.58 14.11 18.67
N ALA A 407 21.72 13.63 19.20
CA ALA A 407 21.77 12.87 20.44
C ALA A 407 21.28 13.67 21.64
N ALA A 408 21.73 14.92 21.78
CA ALA A 408 21.29 15.85 22.83
C ALA A 408 19.76 16.07 22.73
N HIS A 409 19.22 16.27 21.52
CA HIS A 409 17.78 16.41 21.29
C HIS A 409 17.02 15.15 21.74
N ILE A 410 17.43 13.97 21.28
CA ILE A 410 16.78 12.69 21.63
C ILE A 410 16.81 12.48 23.16
N TYR A 411 17.98 12.67 23.77
CA TYR A 411 18.18 12.51 25.21
C TYR A 411 17.23 13.42 26.02
N GLN A 412 17.18 14.72 25.66
CA GLN A 412 16.29 15.68 26.29
C GLN A 412 14.80 15.32 26.16
N GLN A 413 14.38 14.82 25.01
CA GLN A 413 12.98 14.44 24.81
C GLN A 413 12.62 13.17 25.60
N VAL A 414 13.52 12.19 25.68
CA VAL A 414 13.33 10.97 26.46
C VAL A 414 13.24 11.30 27.97
N ASP A 415 14.14 12.17 28.47
CA ASP A 415 14.16 12.59 29.88
C ASP A 415 12.91 13.42 30.27
N LYS A 416 12.47 14.35 29.42
CA LYS A 416 11.23 15.13 29.65
C LYS A 416 10.00 14.23 29.82
N ILE A 417 9.85 13.21 28.98
CA ILE A 417 8.74 12.27 29.06
C ILE A 417 8.86 11.39 30.33
N GLY A 418 10.08 11.00 30.71
CA GLY A 418 10.32 10.28 31.97
C GLY A 418 9.85 11.06 33.19
N ARG A 419 10.12 12.38 33.24
CA ARG A 419 9.70 13.25 34.36
C ARG A 419 8.21 13.58 34.36
N ALA A 420 7.52 13.53 33.22
CA ALA A 420 6.08 13.80 33.12
C ALA A 420 5.20 12.64 33.65
N HIS A 421 5.79 11.47 33.86
CA HIS A 421 5.12 10.27 34.35
C HIS A 421 5.49 9.88 35.79
N VAL A 422 6.28 10.70 36.49
CA VAL A 422 6.60 10.61 37.91
C VAL A 422 5.86 11.72 38.65
#